data_770ce5ea8f2a377fa0571a7722aeff3a
#
_entry.id   770ce5ea8f2a377fa0571a7722aeff3a
#
_cell.length_a   1.000
_cell.length_b   1.000
_cell.length_c   1.000
_cell.angle_alpha   90.00
_cell.angle_beta   90.00
_cell.angle_gamma   90.00
#
_symmetry.space_group_name_H-M   'P 1'
#
loop_
_entity.id
_entity.type
_entity.pdbx_description
1 polymer ?
#
loop_
_entity_poly.entity_id
_entity_poly.type
_entity_poly.pdbx_seq_one_letter_code
_entity_poly.pdbx_strand_id
1 'polypeptide(L)' 'MNYHINPQQNKPAYLLLYECIKHDIVTGAFSYGTKMPSKRIMAEECGISVITVQHAYEILCEEG' A
#
# COMPACT_ATOMS: atom_id res chain seq x y z
N MET A 1 -2.68 -9.73 -1.33
CA MET A 1 -1.72 -8.92 -0.58
C MET A 1 -2.19 -8.74 0.84
N ASN A 2 -1.36 -9.13 1.77
CA ASN A 2 -1.68 -9.02 3.18
C ASN A 2 -0.56 -8.29 3.88
N TYR A 3 -0.72 -7.00 4.08
CA TYR A 3 0.27 -6.20 4.78
C TYR A 3 -0.16 -5.94 6.20
N HIS A 4 0.76 -6.11 7.13
CA HIS A 4 0.55 -5.74 8.52
C HIS A 4 0.98 -4.30 8.72
N ILE A 5 0.02 -3.41 8.83
CA ILE A 5 0.29 -1.99 9.07
C ILE A 5 0.23 -1.76 10.56
N ASN A 6 1.37 -1.42 11.14
CA ASN A 6 1.46 -1.19 12.58
C ASN A 6 1.48 0.31 12.86
N PRO A 7 0.38 0.89 13.35
CA PRO A 7 0.29 2.34 13.58
C PRO A 7 1.17 2.83 14.72
N GLN A 8 1.79 1.94 15.47
CA GLN A 8 2.67 2.33 16.59
C GLN A 8 4.06 2.74 16.12
N GLN A 9 4.40 2.53 14.87
CA GLN A 9 5.64 3.05 14.33
C GLN A 9 5.50 4.54 14.09
N ASN A 10 6.63 5.25 14.07
CA ASN A 10 6.63 6.71 13.93
C ASN A 10 6.28 7.21 12.54
N LYS A 11 5.50 6.46 11.79
CA LYS A 11 5.09 6.81 10.43
C LYS A 11 3.59 6.68 10.29
N PRO A 12 2.97 7.53 9.49
CA PRO A 12 1.54 7.38 9.18
C PRO A 12 1.27 6.04 8.49
N ALA A 13 0.06 5.53 8.67
CA ALA A 13 -0.31 4.24 8.07
C ALA A 13 -0.18 4.26 6.54
N TYR A 14 -0.52 5.37 5.88
CA TYR A 14 -0.42 5.45 4.42
C TYR A 14 1.03 5.30 3.95
N LEU A 15 1.96 5.84 4.71
CA LEU A 15 3.37 5.76 4.34
C LEU A 15 3.91 4.35 4.52
N LEU A 16 3.49 3.66 5.59
CA LEU A 16 3.86 2.26 5.80
C LEU A 16 3.35 1.39 4.67
N LEU A 17 2.11 1.58 4.26
CA LEU A 17 1.53 0.84 3.16
C LEU A 17 2.28 1.13 1.86
N TYR A 18 2.56 2.41 1.59
CA TYR A 18 3.31 2.81 0.41
C TYR A 18 4.67 2.13 0.35
N GLU A 19 5.39 2.12 1.46
CA GLU A 19 6.71 1.49 1.51
C GLU A 19 6.64 -0.01 1.28
N CYS A 20 5.62 -0.68 1.82
CA CYS A 20 5.42 -2.11 1.59
C CYS A 20 5.17 -2.42 0.13
N ILE A 21 4.30 -1.67 -0.51
CA ILE A 21 3.98 -1.88 -1.92
C ILE A 21 5.20 -1.59 -2.78
N LYS A 22 5.90 -0.51 -2.51
CA LYS A 22 7.09 -0.13 -3.26
C LYS A 22 8.17 -1.21 -3.16
N HIS A 23 8.37 -1.76 -1.96
CA HIS A 23 9.32 -2.83 -1.74
C HIS A 23 8.97 -4.05 -2.59
N ASP A 24 7.69 -4.42 -2.62
CA ASP A 24 7.25 -5.58 -3.40
C ASP A 24 7.45 -5.37 -4.90
N ILE A 25 7.25 -4.15 -5.38
CA ILE A 25 7.49 -3.83 -6.78
C ILE A 25 8.97 -3.93 -7.11
N VAL A 26 9.81 -3.35 -6.28
CA VAL A 26 11.26 -3.33 -6.49
C VAL A 26 11.86 -4.73 -6.44
N THR A 27 11.39 -5.57 -5.53
CA THR A 27 11.91 -6.93 -5.36
C THR A 27 11.32 -7.94 -6.33
N GLY A 28 10.31 -7.53 -7.10
CA GLY A 28 9.66 -8.42 -8.06
C GLY A 28 8.58 -9.30 -7.47
N ALA A 29 8.28 -9.17 -6.20
CA ALA A 29 7.16 -9.90 -5.58
C ALA A 29 5.83 -9.46 -6.19
N PHE A 30 5.78 -8.24 -6.71
CA PHE A 30 4.63 -7.68 -7.39
C PHE A 30 5.06 -7.34 -8.81
N SER A 31 4.65 -8.14 -9.79
CA SER A 31 5.08 -7.97 -11.17
C SER A 31 4.54 -6.66 -11.77
N TYR A 32 5.37 -6.04 -12.59
CA TYR A 32 4.93 -4.87 -13.34
C TYR A 32 3.75 -5.25 -14.22
N GLY A 33 2.72 -4.41 -14.21
CA GLY A 33 1.50 -4.70 -14.94
C GLY A 33 0.49 -5.53 -14.18
N THR A 34 0.84 -6.06 -13.02
CA THR A 34 -0.11 -6.77 -12.18
C THR A 34 -1.15 -5.77 -11.65
N LYS A 35 -2.40 -6.15 -11.77
CA LYS A 35 -3.48 -5.29 -11.30
C LYS A 35 -3.52 -5.28 -9.78
N MET A 36 -3.39 -4.10 -9.19
CA MET A 36 -3.47 -3.95 -7.74
C MET A 36 -4.91 -4.14 -7.26
N PRO A 37 -5.10 -4.65 -6.04
CA PRO A 37 -6.43 -4.71 -5.45
C PRO A 37 -7.06 -3.33 -5.39
N SER A 38 -8.39 -3.28 -5.40
CA SER A 38 -9.09 -2.02 -5.24
C SER A 38 -8.76 -1.43 -3.86
N LYS A 39 -8.94 -0.12 -3.73
CA LYS A 39 -8.71 0.57 -2.46
C LYS A 39 -9.50 -0.09 -1.33
N ARG A 40 -10.72 -0.46 -1.62
CA ARG A 40 -11.61 -1.06 -0.63
C ARG A 40 -11.08 -2.41 -0.15
N ILE A 41 -10.68 -3.26 -1.08
CA ILE A 41 -10.14 -4.59 -0.74
C ILE A 41 -8.84 -4.44 0.03
N MET A 42 -7.96 -3.58 -0.43
CA MET A 42 -6.69 -3.34 0.26
C MET A 42 -6.93 -2.82 1.68
N ALA A 43 -7.89 -1.92 1.86
CA ALA A 43 -8.22 -1.38 3.18
C ALA A 43 -8.71 -2.48 4.11
N GLU A 44 -9.54 -3.38 3.62
CA GLU A 44 -10.03 -4.50 4.42
C GLU A 44 -8.90 -5.46 4.81
N GLU A 45 -8.04 -5.77 3.88
CA GLU A 45 -6.92 -6.69 4.13
C GLU A 45 -5.90 -6.11 5.10
N CYS A 46 -5.67 -4.83 5.04
CA CYS A 46 -4.67 -4.16 5.89
C CYS A 46 -5.26 -3.66 7.22
N GLY A 47 -6.58 -3.63 7.32
CA GLY A 47 -7.23 -3.11 8.53
C GLY A 47 -7.11 -1.61 8.69
N ILE A 48 -7.08 -0.86 7.58
CA ILE A 48 -6.97 0.59 7.59
C ILE A 48 -8.10 1.19 6.75
N SER A 49 -8.24 2.52 6.80
CA SER A 49 -9.32 3.19 6.07
C SER A 49 -9.05 3.23 4.58
N VAL A 50 -10.12 3.32 3.78
CA VAL A 50 -10.00 3.48 2.33
C VAL A 50 -9.25 4.76 1.98
N ILE A 51 -9.46 5.83 2.74
CA ILE A 51 -8.80 7.11 2.51
C ILE A 51 -7.28 6.94 2.67
N THR A 52 -6.85 6.19 3.66
CA THR A 52 -5.44 5.90 3.88
C THR A 52 -4.84 5.15 2.70
N VAL A 53 -5.56 4.14 2.19
CA VAL A 53 -5.11 3.39 1.01
C VAL A 53 -5.05 4.29 -0.21
N GLN A 54 -6.05 5.13 -0.39
CA GLN A 54 -6.08 6.08 -1.50
C GLN A 54 -4.85 6.98 -1.48
N HIS A 55 -4.48 7.48 -0.31
CA HIS A 55 -3.30 8.34 -0.17
C HIS A 55 -2.02 7.62 -0.60
N ALA A 56 -1.86 6.36 -0.17
CA ALA A 56 -0.71 5.56 -0.56
C ALA A 56 -0.66 5.33 -2.07
N TYR A 57 -1.81 5.02 -2.66
CA TYR A 57 -1.90 4.79 -4.11
C TYR A 57 -1.59 6.06 -4.90
N GLU A 58 -2.02 7.22 -4.41
CA GLU A 58 -1.73 8.49 -5.08
C GLU A 58 -0.23 8.76 -5.13
N ILE A 59 0.48 8.50 -4.04
CA ILE A 59 1.93 8.67 -3.99
C ILE A 59 2.60 7.73 -4.99
N LEU A 60 2.17 6.48 -5.04
CA LEU A 60 2.72 5.51 -5.99
C LEU A 60 2.50 5.96 -7.43
N CYS A 61 1.33 6.51 -7.74
CA CYS A 61 1.03 7.01 -9.07
C CYS A 61 1.92 8.19 -9.45
N GLU A 62 2.20 9.08 -8.51
CA GLU A 62 3.06 10.24 -8.76
C GLU A 62 4.49 9.83 -9.06
N GLU A 63 4.95 8.77 -8.44
CA GLU A 63 6.32 8.28 -8.66
C GLU A 63 6.44 7.41 -9.91
N GLY A 64 5.33 6.99 -10.45
CA GLY A 64 5.31 6.13 -11.61
C GLY A 64 5.18 4.69 -11.25
#